data_7535c1ef37f281844bbf425fb4c0461b
#
_entry.id   7535c1ef37f281844bbf425fb4c0461b
#
_cell.length_a   1.000
_cell.length_b   1.000
_cell.length_c   1.000
_cell.angle_alpha   90.00
_cell.angle_beta   90.00
_cell.angle_gamma   90.00
#
_symmetry.space_group_name_H-M   'P 1'
#
loop_
_entity.id
_entity.type
_entity.pdbx_description
1 polymer ?
#
loop_
_entity_poly.entity_id
_entity_poly.type
_entity_poly.pdbx_seq_one_letter_code
_entity_poly.pdbx_strand_id
1 'polypeptide(L)'
;MSSSRERMITIPAGEYSIGCDAFYPEEAPVRAVEISSFTIDQAPVTNAEFARFVSETGYLTVSEKPPDPVLYPNLPPDQQNPESAVFIPPPPSVDRSQPMSWWALIEGADWRHPQGPDSAIDDLMDHPVVHLAYDDAVAYAQWAGKRLPTAEEWEVAARGGLVQQDYAWGEEMTPDGRWLANVWQGPFPWTNEQKDGWFWTSPVGTFPPNGYGLVDMCGNVWEWTSTVFPVAKGEQERRIIKGGSFLCAENYCHRFRPAALMGQTTDTATCHMGFRCAADSA
;
A
#
# COMPACT_ATOMS: atom_id res chain seq x y z
N MET A 1 25.65 -12.13 -4.57
CA MET A 1 24.18 -12.05 -4.73
C MET A 1 23.57 -12.42 -3.39
N SER A 2 23.25 -11.45 -2.55
CA SER A 2 22.50 -11.69 -1.32
C SER A 2 21.09 -12.14 -1.76
N SER A 3 20.62 -13.29 -1.30
CA SER A 3 19.33 -13.83 -1.74
C SER A 3 18.22 -12.93 -1.21
N SER A 4 17.18 -12.68 -2.00
CA SER A 4 15.98 -11.91 -1.60
C SER A 4 15.27 -12.47 -0.36
N ARG A 5 15.67 -13.62 0.13
CA ARG A 5 15.18 -14.25 1.37
C ARG A 5 15.86 -13.74 2.64
N GLU A 6 17.00 -13.04 2.54
CA GLU A 6 17.77 -12.60 3.72
C GLU A 6 17.10 -11.45 4.51
N ARG A 7 16.07 -10.83 3.95
CA ARG A 7 15.30 -9.76 4.61
C ARG A 7 13.86 -10.15 4.94
N MET A 8 13.56 -11.45 4.97
CA MET A 8 12.24 -11.91 5.38
C MET A 8 12.20 -12.21 6.87
N ILE A 9 11.11 -11.82 7.50
CA ILE A 9 10.84 -12.06 8.94
C ILE A 9 9.89 -13.24 9.06
N THR A 10 10.20 -14.19 9.92
CA THR A 10 9.32 -15.32 10.23
C THR A 10 8.26 -14.90 11.24
N ILE A 11 7.00 -15.09 10.87
CA ILE A 11 5.86 -14.96 11.76
C ILE A 11 5.50 -16.37 12.25
N PRO A 12 5.47 -16.62 13.56
CA PRO A 12 5.19 -17.94 14.10
C PRO A 12 3.75 -18.38 13.86
N ALA A 13 3.52 -19.68 13.78
CA ALA A 13 2.17 -20.24 13.79
C ALA A 13 1.48 -19.96 15.14
N GLY A 14 0.18 -19.73 15.11
CA GLY A 14 -0.59 -19.49 16.33
C GLY A 14 -1.99 -18.99 16.09
N GLU A 15 -2.73 -18.83 17.17
CA GLU A 15 -4.02 -18.14 17.17
C GLU A 15 -3.81 -16.66 17.47
N TYR A 16 -4.36 -15.80 16.62
CA TYR A 16 -4.22 -14.36 16.70
C TYR A 16 -5.58 -13.66 16.69
N SER A 17 -5.66 -12.54 17.40
CA SER A 17 -6.85 -11.68 17.38
C SER A 17 -6.68 -10.58 16.34
N ILE A 18 -7.55 -10.55 15.34
CA ILE A 18 -7.57 -9.55 14.27
C ILE A 18 -8.90 -8.81 14.21
N GLY A 19 -8.95 -7.77 13.37
CA GLY A 19 -10.12 -6.89 13.23
C GLY A 19 -10.19 -5.82 14.31
N CYS A 20 -11.20 -4.97 14.20
CA CYS A 20 -11.48 -3.89 15.14
C CYS A 20 -12.97 -3.52 15.09
N ASP A 21 -13.61 -3.34 16.27
CA ASP A 21 -15.03 -2.95 16.36
C ASP A 21 -15.21 -1.43 16.57
N ALA A 22 -14.10 -0.67 16.69
CA ALA A 22 -14.14 0.73 17.12
C ALA A 22 -14.12 1.75 15.97
N PHE A 23 -13.68 1.37 14.75
CA PHE A 23 -13.46 2.33 13.67
C PHE A 23 -14.37 2.09 12.46
N TYR A 24 -13.92 1.39 11.43
CA TYR A 24 -14.68 1.21 10.20
C TYR A 24 -15.45 -0.12 10.19
N PRO A 25 -16.68 -0.15 9.65
CA PRO A 25 -17.51 -1.36 9.65
C PRO A 25 -16.84 -2.58 8.99
N GLU A 26 -15.99 -2.34 7.97
CA GLU A 26 -15.29 -3.40 7.26
C GLU A 26 -14.15 -4.04 8.07
N GLU A 27 -13.72 -3.41 9.16
CA GLU A 27 -12.72 -3.97 10.07
C GLU A 27 -13.33 -4.97 11.06
N ALA A 28 -14.62 -4.86 11.33
CA ALA A 28 -15.35 -5.68 12.28
C ALA A 28 -15.78 -7.05 11.68
N PRO A 29 -16.00 -8.06 12.52
CA PRO A 29 -15.81 -8.05 13.96
C PRO A 29 -14.37 -8.37 14.38
N VAL A 30 -13.99 -8.04 15.60
CA VAL A 30 -12.83 -8.64 16.25
C VAL A 30 -13.03 -10.15 16.27
N ARG A 31 -12.05 -10.92 15.79
CA ARG A 31 -12.12 -12.38 15.68
C ARG A 31 -10.76 -13.05 15.85
N ALA A 32 -10.79 -14.29 16.32
CA ALA A 32 -9.61 -15.14 16.33
C ALA A 32 -9.38 -15.78 14.95
N VAL A 33 -8.13 -15.89 14.54
CA VAL A 33 -7.69 -16.61 13.34
C VAL A 33 -6.50 -17.50 13.66
N GLU A 34 -6.48 -18.70 13.10
CA GLU A 34 -5.31 -19.56 13.12
C GLU A 34 -4.44 -19.27 11.90
N ILE A 35 -3.18 -18.92 12.13
CA ILE A 35 -2.19 -18.66 11.09
C ILE A 35 -1.08 -19.71 11.17
N SER A 36 -0.80 -20.36 10.06
CA SER A 36 0.39 -21.20 9.92
C SER A 36 1.64 -20.31 9.90
N SER A 37 2.79 -20.86 10.29
CA SER A 37 4.05 -20.11 10.18
C SER A 37 4.32 -19.73 8.72
N PHE A 38 4.70 -18.49 8.50
CA PHE A 38 5.07 -17.94 7.20
C PHE A 38 6.21 -16.94 7.34
N THR A 39 6.80 -16.56 6.22
CA THR A 39 7.77 -15.45 6.17
C THR A 39 7.19 -14.28 5.37
N ILE A 40 7.54 -13.06 5.76
CA ILE A 40 7.11 -11.83 5.10
C ILE A 40 8.29 -10.87 4.94
N ASP A 41 8.32 -10.12 3.84
CA ASP A 41 9.36 -9.10 3.62
C ASP A 41 9.35 -8.07 4.74
N GLN A 42 10.55 -7.72 5.23
CA GLN A 42 10.71 -6.75 6.31
C GLN A 42 10.12 -5.38 5.97
N ALA A 43 10.18 -4.99 4.70
CA ALA A 43 9.72 -3.71 4.17
C ALA A 43 8.88 -3.90 2.90
N PRO A 44 8.14 -2.89 2.45
CA PRO A 44 7.58 -2.86 1.10
C PRO A 44 8.66 -3.00 0.03
N VAL A 45 8.31 -3.56 -1.12
CA VAL A 45 9.23 -3.67 -2.27
C VAL A 45 9.65 -2.28 -2.72
N THR A 46 10.96 -2.09 -2.87
CA THR A 46 11.56 -0.80 -3.25
C THR A 46 11.61 -0.60 -4.77
N ASN A 47 11.79 0.66 -5.21
CA ASN A 47 12.05 0.99 -6.61
C ASN A 47 13.26 0.24 -7.17
N ALA A 48 14.35 0.11 -6.38
CA ALA A 48 15.54 -0.64 -6.78
C ALA A 48 15.25 -2.12 -7.02
N GLU A 49 14.46 -2.76 -6.17
CA GLU A 49 14.09 -4.16 -6.29
C GLU A 49 13.16 -4.39 -7.49
N PHE A 50 12.19 -3.50 -7.69
CA PHE A 50 11.27 -3.57 -8.82
C PHE A 50 11.98 -3.27 -10.16
N ALA A 51 12.91 -2.31 -10.18
CA ALA A 51 13.74 -2.03 -11.37
C ALA A 51 14.55 -3.24 -11.80
N ARG A 52 15.07 -4.03 -10.85
CA ARG A 52 15.77 -5.29 -11.15
C ARG A 52 14.82 -6.30 -11.80
N PHE A 53 13.62 -6.49 -11.27
CA PHE A 53 12.60 -7.36 -11.85
C PHE A 53 12.30 -6.97 -13.31
N VAL A 54 12.03 -5.68 -13.55
CA VAL A 54 11.75 -5.20 -14.90
C VAL A 54 12.96 -5.38 -15.82
N SER A 55 14.17 -5.11 -15.35
CA SER A 55 15.39 -5.30 -16.14
C SER A 55 15.63 -6.76 -16.53
N GLU A 56 15.29 -7.71 -15.66
CA GLU A 56 15.50 -9.14 -15.92
C GLU A 56 14.39 -9.76 -16.79
N THR A 57 13.17 -9.19 -16.78
CA THR A 57 11.99 -9.81 -17.41
C THR A 57 11.44 -9.02 -18.61
N GLY A 58 11.74 -7.73 -18.72
CA GLY A 58 11.09 -6.83 -19.67
C GLY A 58 9.62 -6.58 -19.35
N TYR A 59 9.19 -6.77 -18.09
CA TYR A 59 7.81 -6.59 -17.67
C TYR A 59 7.33 -5.16 -17.89
N LEU A 60 6.10 -5.02 -18.40
CA LEU A 60 5.38 -3.75 -18.50
C LEU A 60 4.21 -3.77 -17.53
N THR A 61 4.13 -2.76 -16.66
CA THR A 61 3.07 -2.62 -15.68
C THR A 61 1.73 -2.24 -16.32
N VAL A 62 0.65 -2.33 -15.55
CA VAL A 62 -0.68 -1.93 -16.02
C VAL A 62 -0.69 -0.44 -16.38
N SER A 63 -0.06 0.42 -15.57
CA SER A 63 0.05 1.86 -15.83
C SER A 63 0.89 2.23 -17.06
N GLU A 64 1.73 1.33 -17.57
CA GLU A 64 2.51 1.50 -18.80
C GLU A 64 1.76 1.00 -20.06
N LYS A 65 0.52 0.51 -19.93
CA LYS A 65 -0.30 -0.01 -21.01
C LYS A 65 -1.57 0.84 -21.20
N PRO A 66 -2.12 0.91 -22.43
CA PRO A 66 -3.45 1.46 -22.60
C PRO A 66 -4.49 0.73 -21.75
N PRO A 67 -5.54 1.42 -21.28
CA PRO A 67 -6.64 0.77 -20.55
C PRO A 67 -7.24 -0.39 -21.35
N ASP A 68 -7.62 -1.46 -20.65
CA ASP A 68 -8.20 -2.65 -21.28
C ASP A 68 -9.57 -2.31 -21.91
N PRO A 69 -9.73 -2.44 -23.24
CA PRO A 69 -11.00 -2.14 -23.91
C PRO A 69 -12.14 -3.09 -23.53
N VAL A 70 -11.84 -4.23 -22.90
CA VAL A 70 -12.86 -5.15 -22.38
C VAL A 70 -13.46 -4.60 -21.07
N LEU A 71 -12.63 -4.02 -20.22
CA LEU A 71 -13.07 -3.39 -18.97
C LEU A 71 -13.66 -1.99 -19.23
N TYR A 72 -13.13 -1.27 -20.20
CA TYR A 72 -13.49 0.12 -20.50
C TYR A 72 -13.92 0.31 -21.98
N PRO A 73 -15.00 -0.36 -22.43
CA PRO A 73 -15.38 -0.40 -23.87
C PRO A 73 -15.82 0.95 -24.47
N ASN A 74 -16.12 1.93 -23.62
CA ASN A 74 -16.64 3.24 -24.06
C ASN A 74 -15.69 4.39 -23.70
N LEU A 75 -14.39 4.10 -23.43
CA LEU A 75 -13.44 5.15 -23.11
C LEU A 75 -13.21 6.06 -24.32
N PRO A 76 -13.29 7.40 -24.15
CA PRO A 76 -12.96 8.36 -25.21
C PRO A 76 -11.53 8.17 -25.72
N PRO A 77 -11.23 8.48 -27.00
CA PRO A 77 -9.89 8.28 -27.56
C PRO A 77 -8.76 9.02 -26.83
N ASP A 78 -9.05 10.16 -26.22
CA ASP A 78 -8.14 10.97 -25.42
C ASP A 78 -7.85 10.41 -24.02
N GLN A 79 -8.57 9.36 -23.61
CA GLN A 79 -8.36 8.63 -22.36
C GLN A 79 -7.87 7.19 -22.58
N GLN A 80 -7.38 6.88 -23.79
CA GLN A 80 -6.86 5.55 -24.13
C GLN A 80 -5.33 5.46 -24.04
N ASN A 81 -4.67 6.51 -23.55
CA ASN A 81 -3.23 6.49 -23.32
C ASN A 81 -2.89 5.83 -21.97
N PRO A 82 -1.68 5.26 -21.83
CA PRO A 82 -1.17 4.81 -20.53
C PRO A 82 -1.17 5.96 -19.53
N GLU A 83 -1.85 5.78 -18.39
CA GLU A 83 -1.98 6.80 -17.36
C GLU A 83 -2.14 6.16 -15.98
N SER A 84 -1.90 6.93 -14.94
CA SER A 84 -2.14 6.50 -13.57
C SER A 84 -2.58 7.66 -12.69
N ALA A 85 -3.26 7.33 -11.57
CA ALA A 85 -3.81 8.32 -10.67
C ALA A 85 -2.72 8.92 -9.76
N VAL A 86 -2.57 10.24 -9.85
CA VAL A 86 -1.66 11.03 -9.03
C VAL A 86 -2.46 11.96 -8.12
N PHE A 87 -2.05 12.04 -6.86
CA PHE A 87 -2.61 13.02 -5.93
C PHE A 87 -2.11 14.42 -6.27
N ILE A 88 -3.04 15.35 -6.44
CA ILE A 88 -2.75 16.77 -6.67
C ILE A 88 -3.42 17.58 -5.55
N PRO A 89 -2.64 18.23 -4.66
CA PRO A 89 -3.23 19.06 -3.62
C PRO A 89 -4.19 20.08 -4.22
N PRO A 90 -5.47 20.07 -3.85
CA PRO A 90 -6.45 20.98 -4.43
C PRO A 90 -6.33 22.37 -3.79
N PRO A 91 -6.84 23.43 -4.46
CA PRO A 91 -6.96 24.75 -3.83
C PRO A 91 -7.92 24.71 -2.63
N PRO A 92 -7.77 25.62 -1.65
CA PRO A 92 -8.60 25.64 -0.44
C PRO A 92 -10.12 25.78 -0.67
N SER A 93 -10.53 26.18 -1.87
CA SER A 93 -11.94 26.31 -2.27
C SER A 93 -12.62 24.97 -2.61
N VAL A 94 -11.86 23.89 -2.76
CA VAL A 94 -12.41 22.55 -3.05
C VAL A 94 -13.03 21.97 -1.80
N ASP A 95 -14.27 21.48 -1.94
CA ASP A 95 -14.96 20.79 -0.86
C ASP A 95 -14.44 19.34 -0.72
N ARG A 96 -14.10 18.95 0.52
CA ARG A 96 -13.66 17.60 0.88
C ARG A 96 -14.70 16.52 0.62
N SER A 97 -15.96 16.87 0.41
CA SER A 97 -17.00 15.91 -0.02
C SER A 97 -16.84 15.43 -1.48
N GLN A 98 -15.89 15.98 -2.22
CA GLN A 98 -15.61 15.65 -3.63
C GLN A 98 -14.25 14.93 -3.76
N PRO A 99 -14.13 13.64 -3.36
CA PRO A 99 -12.83 12.96 -3.27
C PRO A 99 -12.09 12.85 -4.60
N MET A 100 -12.78 12.89 -5.74
CA MET A 100 -12.13 12.87 -7.05
C MET A 100 -11.44 14.19 -7.43
N SER A 101 -11.67 15.28 -6.69
CA SER A 101 -11.13 16.59 -7.03
C SER A 101 -9.65 16.80 -6.71
N TRP A 102 -9.02 15.85 -5.99
CA TRP A 102 -7.57 15.83 -5.73
C TRP A 102 -6.85 14.64 -6.37
N TRP A 103 -7.54 13.93 -7.25
CA TRP A 103 -6.94 12.90 -8.09
C TRP A 103 -6.93 13.35 -9.55
N ALA A 104 -5.81 13.19 -10.20
CA ALA A 104 -5.69 13.39 -11.65
C ALA A 104 -5.14 12.11 -12.28
N LEU A 105 -5.77 11.66 -13.37
CA LEU A 105 -5.17 10.68 -14.26
C LEU A 105 -4.12 11.43 -15.10
N ILE A 106 -2.86 11.03 -14.97
CA ILE A 106 -1.75 11.69 -15.65
C ILE A 106 -1.12 10.71 -16.63
N GLU A 107 -1.15 11.10 -17.91
CA GLU A 107 -0.49 10.36 -18.98
C GLU A 107 1.02 10.26 -18.71
N GLY A 108 1.57 9.04 -18.78
CA GLY A 108 2.96 8.75 -18.50
C GLY A 108 3.32 8.74 -17.01
N ALA A 109 2.34 8.82 -16.09
CA ALA A 109 2.59 8.50 -14.71
C ALA A 109 2.65 6.97 -14.55
N ASP A 110 3.78 6.48 -14.04
CA ASP A 110 4.06 5.09 -13.82
C ASP A 110 5.06 4.93 -12.64
N TRP A 111 5.54 3.73 -12.40
CA TRP A 111 6.47 3.45 -11.31
C TRP A 111 7.83 4.16 -11.47
N ARG A 112 8.25 4.56 -12.69
CA ARG A 112 9.46 5.35 -12.94
C ARG A 112 9.22 6.85 -12.85
N HIS A 113 7.97 7.26 -13.06
CA HIS A 113 7.55 8.65 -13.16
C HIS A 113 6.36 8.92 -12.21
N PRO A 114 6.58 8.86 -10.87
CA PRO A 114 5.48 8.79 -9.90
C PRO A 114 4.62 10.06 -9.78
N GLN A 115 5.05 11.19 -10.33
CA GLN A 115 4.25 12.41 -10.43
C GLN A 115 3.96 12.80 -11.90
N GLY A 116 4.21 11.89 -12.86
CA GLY A 116 4.06 12.12 -14.28
C GLY A 116 5.41 12.21 -15.01
N PRO A 117 5.42 12.41 -16.34
CA PRO A 117 6.57 12.20 -17.21
C PRO A 117 7.80 13.07 -16.89
N ASP A 118 7.61 14.20 -16.20
CA ASP A 118 8.70 15.09 -15.78
C ASP A 118 9.33 14.68 -14.44
N SER A 119 8.83 13.63 -13.80
CA SER A 119 9.39 13.07 -12.56
C SER A 119 10.27 11.84 -12.84
N ALA A 120 11.14 11.48 -11.88
CA ALA A 120 12.00 10.32 -11.97
C ALA A 120 12.22 9.69 -10.58
N ILE A 121 12.71 8.46 -10.56
CA ILE A 121 12.99 7.72 -9.32
C ILE A 121 14.48 7.62 -8.98
N ASP A 122 15.36 8.34 -9.69
CA ASP A 122 16.82 8.23 -9.50
C ASP A 122 17.25 8.46 -8.04
N ASP A 123 16.61 9.42 -7.36
CA ASP A 123 16.83 9.72 -5.94
C ASP A 123 15.86 8.99 -5.00
N LEU A 124 15.03 8.08 -5.51
CA LEU A 124 13.99 7.38 -4.78
C LEU A 124 14.17 5.85 -4.80
N MET A 125 15.38 5.35 -5.03
CA MET A 125 15.63 3.92 -5.24
C MET A 125 15.33 3.07 -3.99
N ASP A 126 15.42 3.63 -2.81
CA ASP A 126 15.09 3.02 -1.51
C ASP A 126 13.66 3.33 -1.02
N HIS A 127 12.86 4.06 -1.80
CA HIS A 127 11.45 4.26 -1.54
C HIS A 127 10.60 3.07 -2.02
N PRO A 128 9.41 2.85 -1.44
CA PRO A 128 8.47 1.85 -1.96
C PRO A 128 8.12 2.14 -3.41
N VAL A 129 8.08 1.11 -4.23
CA VAL A 129 7.54 1.23 -5.59
C VAL A 129 6.04 1.47 -5.54
N VAL A 130 5.56 2.39 -6.38
CA VAL A 130 4.14 2.78 -6.48
C VAL A 130 3.62 2.67 -7.91
N HIS A 131 2.37 3.03 -8.17
CA HIS A 131 1.70 2.90 -9.48
C HIS A 131 1.62 1.46 -9.97
N LEU A 132 1.42 0.52 -9.05
CA LEU A 132 1.30 -0.89 -9.36
C LEU A 132 -0.13 -1.37 -9.13
N ALA A 133 -0.69 -2.02 -10.15
CA ALA A 133 -1.92 -2.77 -10.05
C ALA A 133 -1.68 -4.14 -9.36
N TYR A 134 -2.75 -4.84 -9.04
CA TYR A 134 -2.66 -6.14 -8.37
C TYR A 134 -1.82 -7.17 -9.16
N ASP A 135 -2.04 -7.25 -10.47
CA ASP A 135 -1.33 -8.20 -11.33
C ASP A 135 0.17 -7.89 -11.44
N ASP A 136 0.57 -6.61 -11.33
CA ASP A 136 1.97 -6.21 -11.31
C ASP A 136 2.66 -6.74 -10.04
N ALA A 137 1.99 -6.60 -8.90
CA ALA A 137 2.48 -7.12 -7.62
C ALA A 137 2.58 -8.66 -7.61
N VAL A 138 1.59 -9.34 -8.19
CA VAL A 138 1.60 -10.80 -8.35
C VAL A 138 2.74 -11.26 -9.26
N ALA A 139 2.96 -10.58 -10.40
CA ALA A 139 4.03 -10.91 -11.33
C ALA A 139 5.42 -10.79 -10.68
N TYR A 140 5.64 -9.70 -9.92
CA TYR A 140 6.87 -9.54 -9.16
C TYR A 140 7.04 -10.65 -8.12
N ALA A 141 5.99 -10.94 -7.33
CA ALA A 141 6.06 -11.96 -6.29
C ALA A 141 6.41 -13.34 -6.88
N GLN A 142 5.81 -13.72 -8.00
CA GLN A 142 6.10 -14.97 -8.70
C GLN A 142 7.55 -15.03 -9.22
N TRP A 143 8.05 -13.94 -9.84
CA TRP A 143 9.45 -13.85 -10.27
C TRP A 143 10.42 -14.02 -9.08
N ALA A 144 10.09 -13.42 -7.93
CA ALA A 144 10.89 -13.53 -6.72
C ALA A 144 10.79 -14.90 -6.02
N GLY A 145 9.96 -15.83 -6.52
CA GLY A 145 9.67 -17.12 -5.87
C GLY A 145 8.90 -16.96 -4.55
N LYS A 146 8.04 -15.95 -4.50
CA LYS A 146 7.22 -15.54 -3.35
C LYS A 146 5.74 -15.47 -3.75
N ARG A 147 4.89 -15.02 -2.84
CA ARG A 147 3.49 -14.68 -3.05
C ARG A 147 3.12 -13.37 -2.34
N LEU A 148 1.95 -12.84 -2.60
CA LEU A 148 1.40 -11.80 -1.75
C LEU A 148 0.89 -12.41 -0.43
N PRO A 149 0.97 -11.67 0.70
CA PRO A 149 0.35 -12.10 1.94
C PRO A 149 -1.19 -12.11 1.81
N THR A 150 -1.87 -12.93 2.59
CA THR A 150 -3.30 -12.72 2.83
C THR A 150 -3.50 -11.49 3.71
N ALA A 151 -4.71 -10.92 3.74
CA ALA A 151 -5.01 -9.79 4.61
C ALA A 151 -4.85 -10.14 6.10
N GLU A 152 -5.14 -11.39 6.47
CA GLU A 152 -4.96 -11.89 7.83
C GLU A 152 -3.49 -12.03 8.20
N GLU A 153 -2.68 -12.64 7.33
CA GLU A 153 -1.23 -12.72 7.51
C GLU A 153 -0.60 -11.32 7.65
N TRP A 154 -1.01 -10.41 6.76
CA TRP A 154 -0.53 -9.03 6.79
C TRP A 154 -0.87 -8.34 8.11
N GLU A 155 -2.12 -8.47 8.58
CA GLU A 155 -2.56 -7.85 9.83
C GLU A 155 -1.84 -8.42 11.05
N VAL A 156 -1.69 -9.75 11.14
CA VAL A 156 -0.93 -10.41 12.21
C VAL A 156 0.52 -9.93 12.22
N ALA A 157 1.15 -9.83 11.06
CA ALA A 157 2.50 -9.29 10.91
C ALA A 157 2.57 -7.81 11.36
N ALA A 158 1.59 -6.99 10.95
CA ALA A 158 1.54 -5.56 11.29
C ALA A 158 1.39 -5.31 12.79
N ARG A 159 0.62 -6.14 13.49
CA ARG A 159 0.44 -6.02 14.95
C ARG A 159 1.74 -6.25 15.73
N GLY A 160 2.75 -6.90 15.15
CA GLY A 160 4.05 -7.05 15.81
C GLY A 160 4.02 -7.78 17.16
N GLY A 161 3.03 -8.66 17.38
CA GLY A 161 2.80 -9.35 18.65
C GLY A 161 1.90 -8.58 19.65
N LEU A 162 1.48 -7.36 19.33
CA LEU A 162 0.53 -6.60 20.14
C LEU A 162 -0.90 -7.11 19.93
N VAL A 163 -1.69 -7.14 20.99
CA VAL A 163 -3.09 -7.59 20.94
C VAL A 163 -4.00 -6.37 20.98
N GLN A 164 -4.84 -6.22 19.95
CA GLN A 164 -5.89 -5.20 19.83
C GLN A 164 -5.43 -3.74 20.08
N GLN A 165 -4.16 -3.45 19.80
CA GLN A 165 -3.67 -2.08 19.81
C GLN A 165 -4.02 -1.39 18.49
N ASP A 166 -4.23 -0.07 18.53
CA ASP A 166 -4.65 0.71 17.34
C ASP A 166 -3.55 0.79 16.28
N TYR A 167 -2.29 0.89 16.69
CA TYR A 167 -1.14 1.02 15.81
C TYR A 167 -0.14 -0.12 15.96
N ALA A 168 0.77 -0.26 15.01
CA ALA A 168 1.84 -1.25 15.03
C ALA A 168 2.85 -1.05 16.19
N TRP A 169 2.78 0.09 16.89
CA TRP A 169 3.63 0.48 18.03
C TRP A 169 2.87 0.64 19.35
N GLY A 170 1.54 0.51 19.38
CA GLY A 170 0.73 0.64 20.58
C GLY A 170 -0.58 1.40 20.36
N GLU A 171 -1.08 2.02 21.42
CA GLU A 171 -2.40 2.67 21.40
C GLU A 171 -2.33 4.14 20.99
N GLU A 172 -1.26 4.85 21.36
CA GLU A 172 -1.12 6.28 21.07
C GLU A 172 -0.59 6.53 19.66
N MET A 173 -1.26 7.40 18.88
CA MET A 173 -0.85 7.75 17.53
C MET A 173 0.53 8.39 17.47
N THR A 174 0.82 9.30 18.41
CA THR A 174 2.09 10.04 18.51
C THR A 174 2.66 9.98 19.90
N PRO A 175 3.20 8.82 20.35
CA PRO A 175 3.76 8.69 21.69
C PRO A 175 4.92 9.69 21.88
N ASP A 176 4.89 10.41 23.01
CA ASP A 176 5.82 11.50 23.32
C ASP A 176 5.88 12.59 22.21
N GLY A 177 4.79 12.79 21.46
CA GLY A 177 4.68 13.75 20.36
C GLY A 177 5.47 13.36 19.10
N ARG A 178 5.95 12.12 18.99
CA ARG A 178 6.73 11.62 17.84
C ARG A 178 5.84 10.93 16.82
N TRP A 179 6.01 11.28 15.55
CA TRP A 179 5.43 10.53 14.45
C TRP A 179 6.23 9.25 14.21
N LEU A 180 5.53 8.11 14.13
CA LEU A 180 6.13 6.79 13.96
C LEU A 180 5.75 6.13 12.63
N ALA A 181 5.15 6.91 11.73
CA ALA A 181 4.79 6.49 10.37
C ALA A 181 4.73 7.70 9.45
N ASN A 182 4.92 7.47 8.15
CA ASN A 182 4.70 8.47 7.11
C ASN A 182 3.19 8.53 6.80
N VAL A 183 2.53 9.58 7.29
CA VAL A 183 1.10 9.84 7.12
C VAL A 183 0.86 11.32 6.94
N TRP A 184 -0.32 11.73 6.52
CA TRP A 184 -0.66 13.13 6.34
C TRP A 184 -0.93 13.82 7.68
N GLN A 185 -0.28 14.98 7.92
CA GLN A 185 -0.50 15.81 9.09
C GLN A 185 -1.09 17.16 8.69
N GLY A 186 -2.16 17.53 9.38
CA GLY A 186 -2.89 18.77 9.09
C GLY A 186 -4.18 18.55 8.29
N PRO A 187 -4.79 19.62 7.77
CA PRO A 187 -6.09 19.54 7.12
C PRO A 187 -6.01 18.91 5.73
N PHE A 188 -6.32 17.61 5.65
CA PHE A 188 -6.40 16.90 4.38
C PHE A 188 -7.59 17.41 3.54
N PRO A 189 -7.47 17.58 2.22
CA PRO A 189 -6.32 17.32 1.34
C PRO A 189 -5.48 18.56 1.01
N TRP A 190 -5.63 19.67 1.73
CA TRP A 190 -5.12 20.98 1.33
C TRP A 190 -3.67 21.24 1.79
N THR A 191 -3.34 20.83 3.01
CA THR A 191 -2.04 21.16 3.61
C THR A 191 -1.50 19.98 4.39
N ASN A 192 -0.33 19.48 3.97
CA ASN A 192 0.47 18.58 4.78
C ASN A 192 1.52 19.38 5.54
N GLU A 193 1.48 19.32 6.87
CA GLU A 193 2.42 20.02 7.75
C GLU A 193 3.79 19.34 7.82
N GLN A 194 3.94 18.13 7.24
CA GLN A 194 5.19 17.36 7.14
C GLN A 194 5.94 17.22 8.47
N LYS A 195 5.21 17.03 9.56
CA LYS A 195 5.81 16.87 10.91
C LYS A 195 6.59 15.55 11.03
N ASP A 196 6.30 14.59 10.16
CA ASP A 196 7.04 13.33 10.01
C ASP A 196 8.26 13.47 9.09
N GLY A 197 8.41 14.61 8.40
CA GLY A 197 9.50 14.92 7.49
C GLY A 197 9.19 14.68 6.00
N TRP A 198 8.00 14.19 5.63
CA TRP A 198 7.72 13.73 4.28
C TRP A 198 6.42 14.31 3.71
N PHE A 199 6.42 14.57 2.40
CA PHE A 199 5.20 14.95 1.67
C PHE A 199 4.65 13.79 0.82
N TRP A 200 5.55 13.03 0.20
CA TRP A 200 5.29 11.82 -0.58
C TRP A 200 5.76 10.58 0.19
N THR A 201 6.11 9.51 -0.52
CA THR A 201 6.71 8.32 0.11
C THR A 201 8.00 8.69 0.86
N SER A 202 8.37 7.91 1.85
CA SER A 202 9.66 7.96 2.53
C SER A 202 10.50 6.72 2.18
N PRO A 203 11.84 6.78 2.30
CA PRO A 203 12.67 5.58 2.24
C PRO A 203 12.16 4.50 3.18
N VAL A 204 12.16 3.24 2.76
CA VAL A 204 11.71 2.15 3.61
C VAL A 204 12.56 2.07 4.89
N GLY A 205 11.90 1.86 6.03
CA GLY A 205 12.60 1.79 7.32
C GLY A 205 13.01 3.14 7.90
N THR A 206 12.48 4.25 7.39
CA THR A 206 12.64 5.58 8.00
C THR A 206 12.11 5.60 9.43
N PHE A 207 11.04 4.87 9.70
CA PHE A 207 10.40 4.79 11.01
C PHE A 207 10.77 3.49 11.74
N PRO A 208 10.66 3.46 13.09
CA PRO A 208 11.04 2.30 13.89
C PRO A 208 10.24 1.04 13.49
N PRO A 209 10.88 -0.14 13.57
CA PRO A 209 10.19 -1.41 13.33
C PRO A 209 9.18 -1.73 14.44
N ASN A 210 8.17 -2.54 14.09
CA ASN A 210 7.28 -3.12 15.07
C ASN A 210 7.94 -4.26 15.88
N GLY A 211 7.20 -4.90 16.79
CA GLY A 211 7.72 -5.94 17.67
C GLY A 211 8.25 -7.20 16.97
N TYR A 212 7.91 -7.44 15.69
CA TYR A 212 8.50 -8.50 14.88
C TYR A 212 9.69 -8.04 14.04
N GLY A 213 10.01 -6.76 14.03
CA GLY A 213 11.10 -6.19 13.24
C GLY A 213 10.69 -5.74 11.85
N LEU A 214 9.38 -5.66 11.56
CA LEU A 214 8.83 -5.18 10.29
C LEU A 214 8.73 -3.65 10.31
N VAL A 215 9.03 -3.02 9.19
CA VAL A 215 8.95 -1.56 9.01
C VAL A 215 7.81 -1.19 8.06
N ASP A 216 7.35 0.06 8.16
CA ASP A 216 6.33 0.66 7.29
C ASP A 216 5.00 -0.14 7.24
N MET A 217 4.63 -0.79 8.37
CA MET A 217 3.34 -1.49 8.48
C MET A 217 2.16 -0.53 8.68
N CYS A 218 2.42 0.75 8.90
CA CYS A 218 1.44 1.82 9.00
C CYS A 218 1.92 3.00 8.17
N GLY A 219 1.08 3.52 7.26
CA GLY A 219 1.43 4.66 6.40
C GLY A 219 2.36 4.28 5.23
N ASN A 220 3.05 5.25 4.70
CA ASN A 220 3.91 5.20 3.52
C ASN A 220 3.13 4.82 2.26
N VAL A 221 2.85 3.54 1.99
CA VAL A 221 2.04 3.10 0.86
C VAL A 221 1.00 2.06 1.29
N TRP A 222 -0.16 2.07 0.66
CA TRP A 222 -1.08 0.94 0.70
C TRP A 222 -0.43 -0.29 0.09
N GLU A 223 -0.71 -1.45 0.67
CA GLU A 223 -0.12 -2.70 0.22
C GLU A 223 -1.17 -3.71 -0.24
N TRP A 224 -0.99 -4.24 -1.44
CA TRP A 224 -1.81 -5.30 -2.00
C TRP A 224 -1.71 -6.59 -1.18
N THR A 225 -2.86 -7.23 -0.94
CA THR A 225 -2.95 -8.58 -0.40
C THR A 225 -3.66 -9.52 -1.39
N SER A 226 -3.48 -10.83 -1.22
CA SER A 226 -4.12 -11.85 -2.05
C SER A 226 -5.61 -12.05 -1.75
N THR A 227 -6.12 -11.47 -0.65
CA THR A 227 -7.50 -11.69 -0.20
C THR A 227 -8.50 -10.90 -1.03
N VAL A 228 -9.55 -11.59 -1.49
CA VAL A 228 -10.67 -10.97 -2.22
C VAL A 228 -11.50 -10.12 -1.26
N PHE A 229 -11.79 -8.89 -1.66
CA PHE A 229 -12.77 -8.05 -0.97
C PHE A 229 -14.18 -8.39 -1.46
N PRO A 230 -15.16 -8.63 -0.56
CA PRO A 230 -16.54 -8.94 -0.96
C PRO A 230 -17.16 -7.80 -1.77
N VAL A 231 -17.69 -8.12 -2.94
CA VAL A 231 -18.42 -7.20 -3.82
C VAL A 231 -19.77 -7.77 -4.20
N ALA A 232 -20.70 -6.91 -4.60
CA ALA A 232 -22.01 -7.36 -5.08
C ALA A 232 -21.86 -8.10 -6.44
N LYS A 233 -22.86 -8.95 -6.75
CA LYS A 233 -22.85 -9.70 -8.02
C LYS A 233 -22.88 -8.74 -9.22
N GLY A 234 -21.86 -8.86 -10.06
CA GLY A 234 -21.70 -8.04 -11.28
C GLY A 234 -20.84 -6.81 -11.10
N GLU A 235 -20.34 -6.54 -9.89
CA GLU A 235 -19.30 -5.54 -9.67
C GLU A 235 -17.93 -6.13 -10.02
N GLN A 236 -17.00 -5.24 -10.35
CA GLN A 236 -15.60 -5.59 -10.64
C GLN A 236 -14.94 -6.22 -9.40
N GLU A 237 -14.13 -7.24 -9.61
CA GLU A 237 -13.34 -7.88 -8.55
C GLU A 237 -12.45 -6.86 -7.84
N ARG A 238 -12.41 -6.97 -6.51
CA ARG A 238 -11.55 -6.16 -5.66
C ARG A 238 -10.67 -7.03 -4.80
N ARG A 239 -9.49 -6.54 -4.49
CA ARG A 239 -8.59 -7.13 -3.50
C ARG A 239 -8.49 -6.21 -2.29
N ILE A 240 -8.25 -6.82 -1.13
CA ILE A 240 -7.99 -6.06 0.09
C ILE A 240 -6.60 -5.44 -0.01
N ILE A 241 -6.54 -4.15 0.29
CA ILE A 241 -5.30 -3.41 0.54
C ILE A 241 -5.23 -3.03 2.02
N LYS A 242 -4.01 -2.98 2.57
CA LYS A 242 -3.74 -2.80 4.00
C LYS A 242 -2.71 -1.68 4.23
N GLY A 243 -2.61 -1.20 5.47
CA GLY A 243 -1.53 -0.33 5.96
C GLY A 243 -1.78 1.17 5.87
N GLY A 244 -2.67 1.62 5.00
CA GLY A 244 -2.80 3.06 4.71
C GLY A 244 -1.60 3.59 3.92
N SER A 245 -1.51 4.90 3.78
CA SER A 245 -0.43 5.54 3.01
C SER A 245 -0.09 6.93 3.55
N PHE A 246 0.90 7.58 2.95
CA PHE A 246 1.25 8.98 3.23
C PHE A 246 0.09 9.99 3.02
N LEU A 247 -0.99 9.57 2.34
CA LEU A 247 -2.22 10.36 2.17
C LEU A 247 -3.27 10.09 3.25
N CYS A 248 -3.05 9.15 4.14
CA CYS A 248 -3.98 8.84 5.22
C CYS A 248 -3.83 9.85 6.36
N ALA A 249 -4.94 10.46 6.75
CA ALA A 249 -5.01 11.48 7.77
C ALA A 249 -6.05 11.11 8.83
N GLU A 250 -5.79 11.40 10.11
CA GLU A 250 -6.75 11.19 11.20
C GLU A 250 -8.10 11.83 10.91
N ASN A 251 -8.09 13.03 10.33
CA ASN A 251 -9.31 13.82 10.06
C ASN A 251 -10.03 13.45 8.75
N TYR A 252 -9.54 12.45 7.99
CA TYR A 252 -10.14 12.04 6.72
C TYR A 252 -10.13 10.52 6.51
N CYS A 253 -8.97 9.89 6.50
CA CYS A 253 -8.78 8.47 6.24
C CYS A 253 -7.89 7.88 7.34
N HIS A 254 -8.50 7.52 8.49
CA HIS A 254 -7.76 6.98 9.63
C HIS A 254 -7.47 5.48 9.44
N ARG A 255 -6.93 5.09 8.25
CA ARG A 255 -6.69 3.69 7.89
C ARG A 255 -5.22 3.26 7.93
N PHE A 256 -4.34 4.06 8.53
CA PHE A 256 -2.95 3.66 8.83
C PHE A 256 -2.85 2.87 10.15
N ARG A 257 -3.70 1.85 10.28
CA ARG A 257 -3.82 0.97 11.46
C ARG A 257 -3.82 -0.50 11.00
N PRO A 258 -3.26 -1.44 11.79
CA PRO A 258 -3.21 -2.86 11.40
C PRO A 258 -4.55 -3.46 11.01
N ALA A 259 -5.64 -3.15 11.75
CA ALA A 259 -6.96 -3.68 11.44
C ALA A 259 -7.58 -3.08 10.17
N ALA A 260 -7.23 -1.83 9.82
CA ALA A 260 -7.83 -1.11 8.71
C ALA A 260 -7.59 -1.79 7.37
N LEU A 261 -8.58 -1.70 6.49
CA LEU A 261 -8.52 -2.25 5.15
C LEU A 261 -9.39 -1.46 4.17
N MET A 262 -9.15 -1.65 2.89
CA MET A 262 -10.02 -1.20 1.80
C MET A 262 -10.10 -2.25 0.71
N GLY A 263 -11.20 -2.27 -0.03
CA GLY A 263 -11.34 -3.04 -1.27
C GLY A 263 -10.98 -2.17 -2.48
N GLN A 264 -9.97 -2.56 -3.25
CA GLN A 264 -9.52 -1.85 -4.43
C GLN A 264 -9.64 -2.73 -5.68
N THR A 265 -10.08 -2.17 -6.82
CA THR A 265 -10.16 -2.90 -8.08
C THR A 265 -8.78 -3.31 -8.56
N THR A 266 -8.68 -4.50 -9.16
CA THR A 266 -7.39 -5.15 -9.45
C THR A 266 -6.56 -4.44 -10.52
N ASP A 267 -7.18 -3.60 -11.32
CA ASP A 267 -6.57 -2.78 -12.38
C ASP A 267 -6.16 -1.37 -11.93
N THR A 268 -6.45 -1.00 -10.69
CA THR A 268 -6.11 0.34 -10.18
C THR A 268 -4.62 0.44 -9.88
N ALA A 269 -3.99 1.47 -10.43
CA ALA A 269 -2.63 1.91 -10.11
C ALA A 269 -2.66 3.38 -9.65
N THR A 270 -1.97 3.68 -8.55
CA THR A 270 -1.92 5.05 -8.00
C THR A 270 -0.58 5.36 -7.35
N CYS A 271 -0.29 6.65 -7.16
CA CYS A 271 0.96 7.14 -6.56
C CYS A 271 1.18 6.75 -5.09
N HIS A 272 0.27 6.01 -4.46
CA HIS A 272 0.34 5.64 -3.04
C HIS A 272 0.04 4.15 -2.79
N MET A 273 0.07 3.32 -3.85
CA MET A 273 -0.16 1.88 -3.77
C MET A 273 1.06 1.09 -4.22
N GLY A 274 1.56 0.26 -3.32
CA GLY A 274 2.66 -0.67 -3.50
C GLY A 274 2.32 -2.05 -2.91
N PHE A 275 3.31 -2.79 -2.45
CA PHE A 275 3.12 -4.13 -1.87
C PHE A 275 4.38 -4.63 -1.16
N ARG A 276 4.24 -5.68 -0.37
CA ARG A 276 5.32 -6.56 0.10
C ARG A 276 4.98 -8.01 -0.16
N CYS A 277 5.99 -8.88 -0.20
CA CYS A 277 5.78 -10.30 -0.44
C CYS A 277 5.83 -11.13 0.85
N ALA A 278 5.18 -12.28 0.79
CA ALA A 278 5.26 -13.35 1.76
C ALA A 278 5.74 -14.66 1.10
N ALA A 279 6.14 -15.63 1.90
CA ALA A 279 6.41 -17.00 1.46
C ALA A 279 6.03 -17.98 2.55
N ASP A 280 5.66 -19.18 2.16
CA ASP A 280 5.39 -20.26 3.11
C ASP A 280 6.69 -20.65 3.82
N SER A 281 6.57 -20.98 5.11
CA SER A 281 7.71 -21.55 5.84
C SER A 281 8.07 -22.91 5.27
N ALA A 282 9.36 -23.17 5.11
CA ALA A 282 9.87 -24.43 4.57
C ALA A 282 9.66 -25.59 5.56
#